data_782ff5075602fb73f9ee88c8f0297c9e
#
_entry.id   782ff5075602fb73f9ee88c8f0297c9e
#
_cell.length_a   1.000
_cell.length_b   1.000
_cell.length_c   1.000
_cell.angle_alpha   90.00
_cell.angle_beta   90.00
_cell.angle_gamma   90.00
#
_symmetry.space_group_name_H-M   'P 1'
#
loop_
_entity.id
_entity.type
_entity.pdbx_description
1 polymer ?
#
loop_
_entity_poly.entity_id
_entity_poly.type
_entity_poly.pdbx_seq_one_letter_code
_entity_poly.pdbx_strand_id
1 'polypeptide(L)'
;ASIISVLCFNFLYIDPNYDFHISDPNDFMLILFFLMTSVIACSLTDRFQKQIIISKKNESISKQLYSLSERLLNVSGIEYILLKGNQYIEESIQIKTNISLEIKEESKNVIPIIGMNRVLGSIEILSHQGLNEDQMIIIKAAANQLGNALERELTYLEQEKIKVAMEREHMLNSMLRSISHDLRTPLTGIVGASQLMMNQDHLTNEDVYSLAKDIHDQAHWLTQIVENILNMSKIESGNLVLHKNLEVVDDLIYEAI
;
A
#
# COMPACT_ATOMS: atom_id res chain seq x y z
N ALA A 1 -1.98 -56.41 -1.48
CA ALA A 1 -0.79 -56.57 -0.67
C ALA A 1 -1.08 -57.41 0.57
N SER A 2 -2.00 -57.04 1.45
CA SER A 2 -2.28 -57.72 2.73
C SER A 2 -2.68 -59.19 2.59
N ILE A 3 -3.55 -59.54 1.62
CA ILE A 3 -3.98 -60.92 1.37
C ILE A 3 -2.80 -61.79 0.93
N ILE A 4 -1.96 -61.25 0.03
CA ILE A 4 -0.76 -61.98 -0.43
C ILE A 4 0.20 -62.25 0.69
N SER A 5 0.43 -61.22 1.57
CA SER A 5 1.29 -61.36 2.75
C SER A 5 0.77 -62.44 3.71
N VAL A 6 -0.54 -62.52 3.95
CA VAL A 6 -1.15 -63.55 4.80
C VAL A 6 -1.01 -64.95 4.18
N LEU A 7 -1.23 -65.07 2.89
CA LEU A 7 -1.04 -66.35 2.15
C LEU A 7 0.43 -66.79 2.19
N CYS A 8 1.39 -65.89 1.97
CA CYS A 8 2.81 -66.20 2.09
C CYS A 8 3.22 -66.62 3.50
N PHE A 9 2.63 -65.93 4.51
CA PHE A 9 2.90 -66.26 5.91
C PHE A 9 2.38 -67.64 6.26
N ASN A 10 1.14 -67.99 5.88
CA ASN A 10 0.58 -69.32 6.07
C ASN A 10 1.44 -70.41 5.38
N PHE A 11 1.82 -70.21 4.14
CA PHE A 11 2.52 -71.18 3.32
C PHE A 11 3.98 -71.43 3.80
N LEU A 12 4.66 -70.44 4.32
CA LEU A 12 6.09 -70.51 4.68
C LEU A 12 6.33 -70.78 6.15
N TYR A 13 5.44 -70.38 7.06
CA TYR A 13 5.74 -70.34 8.50
C TYR A 13 4.79 -71.17 9.37
N ILE A 14 3.65 -71.65 8.84
CA ILE A 14 2.73 -72.48 9.61
C ILE A 14 2.89 -73.96 9.24
N ASP A 15 3.00 -74.85 10.23
CA ASP A 15 3.10 -76.29 10.00
C ASP A 15 1.74 -76.92 9.66
N PRO A 16 1.67 -77.82 8.67
CA PRO A 16 2.78 -78.31 7.83
C PRO A 16 3.21 -77.27 6.79
N ASN A 17 4.53 -76.97 6.77
CA ASN A 17 5.11 -76.00 5.87
C ASN A 17 4.86 -76.42 4.38
N TYR A 18 4.65 -75.41 3.53
CA TYR A 18 4.31 -75.53 2.07
C TYR A 18 2.94 -76.12 1.80
N ASP A 19 2.01 -76.08 2.80
CA ASP A 19 0.59 -76.40 2.64
C ASP A 19 -0.27 -75.26 3.15
N PHE A 20 -1.53 -75.19 2.70
CA PHE A 20 -2.49 -74.22 3.18
C PHE A 20 -3.44 -74.78 4.26
N HIS A 21 -3.14 -76.04 4.79
CA HIS A 21 -3.94 -76.66 5.82
C HIS A 21 -3.59 -76.10 7.22
N ILE A 22 -4.59 -75.69 7.99
CA ILE A 22 -4.42 -75.18 9.33
C ILE A 22 -4.87 -76.31 10.28
N SER A 23 -3.90 -76.91 10.96
CA SER A 23 -4.14 -78.08 11.83
C SER A 23 -4.43 -77.64 13.29
N ASP A 24 -3.92 -76.51 13.74
CA ASP A 24 -4.05 -76.06 15.14
C ASP A 24 -4.94 -74.79 15.22
N PRO A 25 -5.92 -74.72 16.16
CA PRO A 25 -6.68 -73.49 16.41
C PRO A 25 -5.85 -72.29 16.80
N ASN A 26 -4.65 -72.47 17.35
CA ASN A 26 -3.75 -71.37 17.68
C ASN A 26 -3.19 -70.70 16.41
N ASP A 27 -2.92 -71.47 15.37
CA ASP A 27 -2.41 -70.97 14.10
C ASP A 27 -3.46 -70.12 13.37
N PHE A 28 -4.73 -70.46 13.52
CA PHE A 28 -5.83 -69.64 13.03
C PHE A 28 -5.85 -68.26 13.68
N MET A 29 -5.67 -68.20 14.99
CA MET A 29 -5.58 -66.93 15.72
C MET A 29 -4.39 -66.09 15.26
N LEU A 30 -3.26 -66.73 15.01
CA LEU A 30 -2.01 -66.07 14.54
C LEU A 30 -2.20 -65.49 13.15
N ILE A 31 -2.83 -66.21 12.21
CA ILE A 31 -3.17 -65.73 10.90
C ILE A 31 -4.14 -64.53 10.97
N LEU A 32 -5.16 -64.59 11.82
CA LEU A 32 -6.15 -63.53 12.01
C LEU A 32 -5.47 -62.24 12.57
N PHE A 33 -4.57 -62.41 13.56
CA PHE A 33 -3.80 -61.29 14.09
C PHE A 33 -2.88 -60.67 13.02
N PHE A 34 -2.19 -61.49 12.23
CA PHE A 34 -1.33 -61.05 11.16
C PHE A 34 -2.12 -60.32 10.05
N LEU A 35 -3.30 -60.83 9.72
CA LEU A 35 -4.20 -60.16 8.76
C LEU A 35 -4.64 -58.78 9.29
N MET A 36 -5.05 -58.73 10.54
CA MET A 36 -5.50 -57.47 11.18
C MET A 36 -4.36 -56.44 11.23
N THR A 37 -3.17 -56.80 11.64
CA THR A 37 -2.00 -55.91 11.68
C THR A 37 -1.61 -55.44 10.27
N SER A 38 -1.63 -56.35 9.27
CA SER A 38 -1.35 -56.03 7.88
C SER A 38 -2.35 -55.03 7.28
N VAL A 39 -3.66 -55.18 7.55
CA VAL A 39 -4.69 -54.25 7.10
C VAL A 39 -4.52 -52.87 7.77
N ILE A 40 -4.23 -52.84 9.08
CA ILE A 40 -3.97 -51.58 9.79
C ILE A 40 -2.71 -50.92 9.19
N ALA A 41 -1.61 -51.62 9.00
CA ALA A 41 -0.39 -51.05 8.46
C ALA A 41 -0.59 -50.50 7.05
N CYS A 42 -1.28 -51.24 6.15
CA CYS A 42 -1.62 -50.75 4.83
C CYS A 42 -2.51 -49.48 4.86
N SER A 43 -3.57 -49.49 5.67
CA SER A 43 -4.44 -48.34 5.83
C SER A 43 -3.71 -47.11 6.37
N LEU A 44 -2.83 -47.31 7.32
CA LEU A 44 -1.99 -46.26 7.88
C LEU A 44 -1.03 -45.67 6.84
N THR A 45 -0.36 -46.55 6.09
CA THR A 45 0.57 -46.13 5.00
C THR A 45 -0.16 -45.32 3.93
N ASP A 46 -1.34 -45.74 3.47
CA ASP A 46 -2.14 -45.00 2.50
C ASP A 46 -2.53 -43.60 3.01
N ARG A 47 -2.91 -43.51 4.28
CA ARG A 47 -3.23 -42.22 4.90
C ARG A 47 -2.00 -41.32 4.98
N PHE A 48 -0.85 -41.83 5.38
CA PHE A 48 0.40 -41.06 5.42
C PHE A 48 0.84 -40.61 4.03
N GLN A 49 0.74 -41.45 3.01
CA GLN A 49 1.09 -41.05 1.64
C GLN A 49 0.18 -39.93 1.11
N LYS A 50 -1.13 -40.02 1.33
CA LYS A 50 -2.06 -38.95 0.96
C LYS A 50 -1.73 -37.65 1.69
N GLN A 51 -1.42 -37.71 2.97
CA GLN A 51 -1.06 -36.55 3.76
C GLN A 51 0.26 -35.90 3.29
N ILE A 52 1.26 -36.69 2.92
CA ILE A 52 2.52 -36.20 2.35
C ILE A 52 2.29 -35.50 0.99
N ILE A 53 1.44 -36.05 0.13
CA ILE A 53 1.10 -35.44 -1.17
C ILE A 53 0.41 -34.09 -0.97
N ILE A 54 -0.58 -34.03 -0.06
CA ILE A 54 -1.28 -32.78 0.27
C ILE A 54 -0.31 -31.75 0.86
N SER A 55 0.55 -32.18 1.79
CA SER A 55 1.54 -31.31 2.41
C SER A 55 2.53 -30.72 1.40
N LYS A 56 3.07 -31.55 0.49
CA LYS A 56 3.97 -31.09 -0.59
C LYS A 56 3.28 -30.11 -1.54
N LYS A 57 2.00 -30.35 -1.85
CA LYS A 57 1.21 -29.44 -2.68
C LYS A 57 1.03 -28.08 -2.00
N ASN A 58 0.64 -28.08 -0.72
CA ASN A 58 0.49 -26.84 0.05
C ASN A 58 1.81 -26.09 0.20
N GLU A 59 2.92 -26.79 0.40
CA GLU A 59 4.26 -26.19 0.44
C GLU A 59 4.61 -25.51 -0.89
N SER A 60 4.33 -26.16 -2.03
CA SER A 60 4.57 -25.58 -3.36
C SER A 60 3.74 -24.31 -3.59
N ILE A 61 2.45 -24.34 -3.26
CA ILE A 61 1.57 -23.16 -3.36
C ILE A 61 2.08 -22.03 -2.45
N SER A 62 2.45 -22.35 -1.21
CA SER A 62 2.98 -21.36 -0.27
C SER A 62 4.28 -20.70 -0.78
N LYS A 63 5.20 -21.48 -1.37
CA LYS A 63 6.43 -20.96 -1.98
C LYS A 63 6.14 -20.01 -3.15
N GLN A 64 5.18 -20.37 -4.00
CA GLN A 64 4.77 -19.51 -5.12
C GLN A 64 4.16 -18.19 -4.61
N LEU A 65 3.28 -18.24 -3.61
CA LEU A 65 2.68 -17.04 -3.02
C LEU A 65 3.71 -16.15 -2.32
N TYR A 66 4.67 -16.76 -1.62
CA TYR A 66 5.78 -16.01 -1.02
C TYR A 66 6.61 -15.28 -2.08
N SER A 67 6.94 -15.95 -3.19
CA SER A 67 7.65 -15.35 -4.31
C SER A 67 6.88 -14.18 -4.94
N LEU A 68 5.55 -14.28 -5.10
CA LEU A 68 4.72 -13.17 -5.56
C LEU A 68 4.75 -12.01 -4.55
N SER A 69 4.56 -12.32 -3.27
CA SER A 69 4.58 -11.31 -2.22
C SER A 69 5.91 -10.55 -2.19
N GLU A 70 7.03 -11.25 -2.30
CA GLU A 70 8.37 -10.65 -2.37
C GLU A 70 8.54 -9.75 -3.60
N ARG A 71 8.08 -10.18 -4.76
CA ARG A 71 8.10 -9.38 -5.99
C ARG A 71 7.25 -8.10 -5.87
N LEU A 72 6.12 -8.15 -5.14
CA LEU A 72 5.21 -7.03 -4.95
C LEU A 72 5.62 -6.09 -3.80
N LEU A 73 6.44 -6.54 -2.84
CA LEU A 73 6.88 -5.73 -1.70
C LEU A 73 7.72 -4.52 -2.11
N ASN A 74 8.55 -4.68 -3.14
CA ASN A 74 9.49 -3.65 -3.60
C ASN A 74 8.98 -2.84 -4.80
N VAL A 75 7.69 -2.96 -5.13
CA VAL A 75 7.07 -2.26 -6.25
C VAL A 75 6.17 -1.17 -5.72
N SER A 76 6.40 0.06 -6.16
CA SER A 76 5.54 1.23 -5.94
C SER A 76 4.89 1.65 -7.25
N GLY A 77 3.67 2.12 -7.16
CA GLY A 77 2.86 2.53 -8.30
C GLY A 77 1.89 1.44 -8.76
N ILE A 78 0.62 1.84 -8.89
CA ILE A 78 -0.49 0.93 -9.24
C ILE A 78 -0.20 0.19 -10.55
N GLU A 79 0.26 0.89 -11.59
CA GLU A 79 0.55 0.31 -12.90
C GLU A 79 1.62 -0.79 -12.84
N TYR A 80 2.68 -0.56 -12.04
CA TYR A 80 3.74 -1.54 -11.87
C TYR A 80 3.29 -2.77 -11.08
N ILE A 81 2.42 -2.59 -10.07
CA ILE A 81 1.83 -3.70 -9.31
C ILE A 81 1.00 -4.57 -10.25
N LEU A 82 0.13 -3.97 -11.09
CA LEU A 82 -0.68 -4.70 -12.06
C LEU A 82 0.19 -5.43 -13.09
N LEU A 83 1.21 -4.77 -13.64
CA LEU A 83 2.13 -5.34 -14.62
C LEU A 83 2.88 -6.55 -14.04
N LYS A 84 3.48 -6.40 -12.84
CA LYS A 84 4.23 -7.47 -12.18
C LYS A 84 3.34 -8.63 -11.76
N GLY A 85 2.13 -8.33 -11.30
CA GLY A 85 1.13 -9.33 -10.98
C GLY A 85 0.72 -10.14 -12.21
N ASN A 86 0.46 -9.48 -13.33
CA ASN A 86 0.12 -10.14 -14.59
C ASN A 86 1.24 -11.05 -15.08
N GLN A 87 2.48 -10.54 -15.12
CA GLN A 87 3.65 -11.34 -15.49
C GLN A 87 3.80 -12.59 -14.62
N TYR A 88 3.66 -12.43 -13.30
CA TYR A 88 3.77 -13.57 -12.38
C TYR A 88 2.69 -14.63 -12.60
N ILE A 89 1.43 -14.21 -12.78
CA ILE A 89 0.32 -15.14 -13.01
C ILE A 89 0.53 -15.89 -14.33
N GLU A 90 0.87 -15.18 -15.41
CA GLU A 90 1.15 -15.79 -16.71
C GLU A 90 2.32 -16.79 -16.65
N GLU A 91 3.40 -16.48 -15.92
CA GLU A 91 4.53 -17.39 -15.70
C GLU A 91 4.12 -18.64 -14.91
N SER A 92 3.26 -18.46 -13.88
CA SER A 92 2.89 -19.53 -12.94
C SER A 92 1.89 -20.52 -13.51
N ILE A 93 0.92 -20.06 -14.31
CA ILE A 93 -0.16 -20.87 -14.83
C ILE A 93 -0.07 -21.14 -16.34
N GLN A 94 0.86 -20.45 -17.03
CA GLN A 94 1.06 -20.51 -18.49
C GLN A 94 -0.20 -20.15 -19.30
N ILE A 95 -1.02 -19.26 -18.78
CA ILE A 95 -2.25 -18.76 -19.41
C ILE A 95 -2.18 -17.24 -19.42
N LYS A 96 -2.54 -16.61 -20.54
CA LYS A 96 -2.63 -15.16 -20.66
C LYS A 96 -3.75 -14.63 -19.79
N THR A 97 -3.44 -13.61 -19.02
CA THR A 97 -4.39 -12.90 -18.16
C THR A 97 -4.32 -11.39 -18.43
N ASN A 98 -5.37 -10.69 -18.03
CA ASN A 98 -5.42 -9.24 -18.05
C ASN A 98 -5.88 -8.75 -16.68
N ILE A 99 -5.07 -7.96 -16.03
CA ILE A 99 -5.38 -7.41 -14.72
C ILE A 99 -5.71 -5.93 -14.88
N SER A 100 -6.88 -5.52 -14.39
CA SER A 100 -7.32 -4.13 -14.46
C SER A 100 -8.00 -3.69 -13.16
N LEU A 101 -8.06 -2.36 -12.95
CA LEU A 101 -8.84 -1.77 -11.86
C LEU A 101 -10.34 -1.71 -12.18
N GLU A 102 -10.75 -2.14 -13.37
CA GLU A 102 -12.17 -2.23 -13.70
C GLU A 102 -12.83 -3.35 -12.90
N ILE A 103 -13.91 -2.99 -12.24
CA ILE A 103 -14.72 -3.95 -11.49
C ILE A 103 -15.67 -4.62 -12.49
N LYS A 104 -15.38 -5.86 -12.86
CA LYS A 104 -16.24 -6.69 -13.69
C LYS A 104 -17.02 -7.66 -12.81
N GLU A 105 -18.22 -8.05 -13.25
CA GLU A 105 -19.01 -9.08 -12.56
C GLU A 105 -18.24 -10.41 -12.51
N GLU A 106 -18.30 -11.08 -11.36
CA GLU A 106 -17.65 -12.36 -11.17
C GLU A 106 -18.22 -13.41 -12.12
N SER A 107 -17.35 -14.04 -12.88
CA SER A 107 -17.71 -15.11 -13.82
C SER A 107 -16.63 -16.20 -13.82
N LYS A 108 -16.85 -17.28 -14.57
CA LYS A 108 -15.83 -18.34 -14.70
C LYS A 108 -14.46 -17.82 -15.17
N ASN A 109 -14.44 -16.72 -15.92
CA ASN A 109 -13.22 -16.15 -16.51
C ASN A 109 -12.79 -14.84 -15.85
N VAL A 110 -13.52 -14.35 -14.84
CA VAL A 110 -13.21 -13.09 -14.13
C VAL A 110 -13.14 -13.36 -12.63
N ILE A 111 -12.00 -13.04 -12.05
CA ILE A 111 -11.75 -13.20 -10.62
C ILE A 111 -11.55 -11.80 -10.02
N PRO A 112 -12.36 -11.41 -9.02
CA PRO A 112 -12.21 -10.11 -8.40
C PRO A 112 -10.93 -10.03 -7.56
N ILE A 113 -10.28 -8.87 -7.62
CA ILE A 113 -9.18 -8.49 -6.73
C ILE A 113 -9.79 -7.78 -5.53
N ILE A 114 -9.74 -8.43 -4.37
CA ILE A 114 -10.39 -7.94 -3.16
C ILE A 114 -9.31 -7.38 -2.24
N GLY A 115 -9.45 -6.09 -1.87
CA GLY A 115 -8.73 -5.47 -0.77
C GLY A 115 -9.37 -5.83 0.58
N MET A 116 -9.03 -5.08 1.64
CA MET A 116 -9.58 -5.34 2.98
C MET A 116 -11.11 -5.27 3.04
N ASN A 117 -11.71 -4.25 2.39
CA ASN A 117 -13.15 -3.97 2.52
C ASN A 117 -13.85 -3.69 1.18
N ARG A 118 -13.15 -3.77 0.05
CA ARG A 118 -13.71 -3.42 -1.27
C ARG A 118 -13.04 -4.21 -2.39
N VAL A 119 -13.75 -4.33 -3.49
CA VAL A 119 -13.18 -4.83 -4.74
C VAL A 119 -12.35 -3.70 -5.36
N LEU A 120 -11.10 -3.98 -5.68
CA LEU A 120 -10.14 -3.02 -6.22
C LEU A 120 -9.92 -3.17 -7.72
N GLY A 121 -10.32 -4.29 -8.29
CA GLY A 121 -10.15 -4.59 -9.70
C GLY A 121 -10.53 -6.03 -10.03
N SER A 122 -10.14 -6.49 -11.19
CA SER A 122 -10.43 -7.85 -11.67
C SER A 122 -9.26 -8.43 -12.47
N ILE A 123 -9.15 -9.77 -12.41
CA ILE A 123 -8.26 -10.58 -13.24
C ILE A 123 -9.15 -11.28 -14.27
N GLU A 124 -8.96 -10.98 -15.54
CA GLU A 124 -9.64 -11.61 -16.65
C GLU A 124 -8.75 -12.68 -17.27
N ILE A 125 -9.28 -13.88 -17.45
CA ILE A 125 -8.58 -15.03 -18.01
C ILE A 125 -8.86 -15.09 -19.50
N LEU A 126 -7.82 -14.88 -20.32
CA LEU A 126 -7.90 -14.83 -21.76
C LEU A 126 -7.70 -16.23 -22.39
N SER A 127 -8.33 -17.26 -21.82
CA SER A 127 -8.22 -18.64 -22.31
C SER A 127 -9.59 -19.22 -22.64
N HIS A 128 -9.63 -19.95 -23.74
CA HIS A 128 -10.81 -20.75 -24.14
C HIS A 128 -10.89 -22.10 -23.42
N GLN A 129 -9.78 -22.56 -22.83
CA GLN A 129 -9.73 -23.77 -22.01
C GLN A 129 -9.97 -23.39 -20.55
N GLY A 130 -10.92 -24.05 -19.89
CA GLY A 130 -11.20 -23.82 -18.48
C GLY A 130 -9.96 -24.10 -17.61
N LEU A 131 -9.87 -23.40 -16.49
CA LEU A 131 -8.81 -23.61 -15.49
C LEU A 131 -9.00 -24.95 -14.78
N ASN A 132 -7.89 -25.61 -14.46
CA ASN A 132 -7.94 -26.73 -13.53
C ASN A 132 -8.05 -26.21 -12.08
N GLU A 133 -8.37 -27.10 -11.13
CA GLU A 133 -8.56 -26.71 -9.72
C GLU A 133 -7.29 -26.08 -9.12
N ASP A 134 -6.10 -26.55 -9.49
CA ASP A 134 -4.84 -26.05 -9.00
C ASP A 134 -4.53 -24.64 -9.50
N GLN A 135 -4.77 -24.38 -10.78
CA GLN A 135 -4.64 -23.05 -11.37
C GLN A 135 -5.61 -22.05 -10.74
N MET A 136 -6.85 -22.49 -10.47
CA MET A 136 -7.85 -21.65 -9.82
C MET A 136 -7.42 -21.24 -8.39
N ILE A 137 -6.83 -22.17 -7.63
CA ILE A 137 -6.29 -21.86 -6.29
C ILE A 137 -5.17 -20.84 -6.36
N ILE A 138 -4.23 -21.00 -7.31
CA ILE A 138 -3.10 -20.10 -7.50
C ILE A 138 -3.59 -18.69 -7.87
N ILE A 139 -4.52 -18.57 -8.81
CA ILE A 139 -5.03 -17.27 -9.25
C ILE A 139 -5.80 -16.56 -8.13
N LYS A 140 -6.68 -17.27 -7.41
CA LYS A 140 -7.40 -16.69 -6.27
C LYS A 140 -6.45 -16.20 -5.17
N ALA A 141 -5.43 -16.97 -4.89
CA ALA A 141 -4.43 -16.57 -3.91
C ALA A 141 -3.57 -15.40 -4.42
N ALA A 142 -3.22 -15.36 -5.70
CA ALA A 142 -2.55 -14.22 -6.32
C ALA A 142 -3.45 -12.98 -6.33
N ALA A 143 -4.75 -13.11 -6.60
CA ALA A 143 -5.71 -12.02 -6.52
C ALA A 143 -5.76 -11.37 -5.12
N ASN A 144 -5.72 -12.19 -4.06
CA ASN A 144 -5.64 -11.70 -2.69
C ASN A 144 -4.33 -10.95 -2.41
N GLN A 145 -3.18 -11.46 -2.89
CA GLN A 145 -1.89 -10.77 -2.72
C GLN A 145 -1.84 -9.44 -3.48
N LEU A 146 -2.40 -9.41 -4.69
CA LEU A 146 -2.56 -8.19 -5.46
C LEU A 146 -3.48 -7.20 -4.77
N GLY A 147 -4.60 -7.67 -4.20
CA GLY A 147 -5.51 -6.86 -3.40
C GLY A 147 -4.81 -6.17 -2.24
N ASN A 148 -4.00 -6.92 -1.49
CA ASN A 148 -3.21 -6.37 -0.38
C ASN A 148 -2.16 -5.35 -0.85
N ALA A 149 -1.48 -5.63 -1.98
CA ALA A 149 -0.49 -4.70 -2.54
C ALA A 149 -1.12 -3.41 -3.05
N LEU A 150 -2.25 -3.50 -3.75
CA LEU A 150 -3.01 -2.34 -4.24
C LEU A 150 -3.60 -1.52 -3.09
N GLU A 151 -4.17 -2.15 -2.07
CA GLU A 151 -4.70 -1.45 -0.90
C GLU A 151 -3.60 -0.68 -0.17
N ARG A 152 -2.42 -1.29 0.01
CA ARG A 152 -1.25 -0.62 0.60
C ARG A 152 -0.85 0.61 -0.21
N GLU A 153 -0.77 0.51 -1.54
CA GLU A 153 -0.40 1.62 -2.42
C GLU A 153 -1.44 2.75 -2.40
N LEU A 154 -2.72 2.40 -2.46
CA LEU A 154 -3.81 3.37 -2.37
C LEU A 154 -3.81 4.10 -1.03
N THR A 155 -3.60 3.37 0.07
CA THR A 155 -3.50 3.96 1.42
C THR A 155 -2.30 4.89 1.53
N TYR A 156 -1.15 4.51 0.96
CA TYR A 156 0.04 5.35 0.92
C TYR A 156 -0.22 6.67 0.16
N LEU A 157 -0.82 6.59 -1.03
CA LEU A 157 -1.16 7.77 -1.84
C LEU A 157 -2.16 8.70 -1.13
N GLU A 158 -3.12 8.13 -0.40
CA GLU A 158 -4.07 8.91 0.38
C GLU A 158 -3.39 9.61 1.57
N GLN A 159 -2.52 8.91 2.29
CA GLN A 159 -1.74 9.50 3.38
C GLN A 159 -0.80 10.61 2.89
N GLU A 160 -0.18 10.44 1.73
CA GLU A 160 0.67 11.46 1.13
C GLU A 160 -0.13 12.72 0.77
N LYS A 161 -1.33 12.57 0.19
CA LYS A 161 -2.23 13.71 -0.09
C LYS A 161 -2.63 14.44 1.19
N ILE A 162 -2.99 13.70 2.24
CA ILE A 162 -3.35 14.28 3.53
C ILE A 162 -2.16 15.03 4.14
N LYS A 163 -0.97 14.44 4.09
CA LYS A 163 0.26 15.05 4.59
C LYS A 163 0.56 16.38 3.89
N VAL A 164 0.52 16.41 2.56
CA VAL A 164 0.73 17.62 1.77
C VAL A 164 -0.32 18.70 2.10
N ALA A 165 -1.58 18.31 2.27
CA ALA A 165 -2.64 19.24 2.67
C ALA A 165 -2.40 19.83 4.07
N MET A 166 -1.99 19.00 5.03
CA MET A 166 -1.66 19.44 6.40
C MET A 166 -0.44 20.36 6.44
N GLU A 167 0.62 20.04 5.69
CA GLU A 167 1.82 20.88 5.58
C GLU A 167 1.48 22.25 5.00
N ARG A 168 0.61 22.29 3.97
CA ARG A 168 0.12 23.54 3.40
C ARG A 168 -0.69 24.36 4.41
N GLU A 169 -1.59 23.72 5.15
CA GLU A 169 -2.39 24.39 6.18
C GLU A 169 -1.50 24.94 7.30
N HIS A 170 -0.52 24.15 7.76
CA HIS A 170 0.43 24.59 8.78
C HIS A 170 1.26 25.79 8.31
N MET A 171 1.72 25.77 7.05
CA MET A 171 2.45 26.88 6.44
C MET A 171 1.60 28.18 6.41
N LEU A 172 0.34 28.08 5.94
CA LEU A 172 -0.58 29.20 5.91
C LEU A 172 -0.84 29.79 7.32
N ASN A 173 -1.08 28.92 8.30
CA ASN A 173 -1.30 29.35 9.68
C ASN A 173 -0.06 30.01 10.30
N SER A 174 1.14 29.49 10.03
CA SER A 174 2.39 30.10 10.46
C SER A 174 2.60 31.48 9.82
N MET A 175 2.33 31.58 8.52
CA MET A 175 2.42 32.84 7.77
C MET A 175 1.44 33.88 8.29
N LEU A 176 0.17 33.52 8.51
CA LEU A 176 -0.86 34.42 9.07
C LEU A 176 -0.46 34.93 10.46
N ARG A 177 0.16 34.09 11.29
CA ARG A 177 0.67 34.48 12.61
C ARG A 177 1.80 35.48 12.49
N SER A 178 2.78 35.26 11.60
CA SER A 178 3.87 36.19 11.34
C SER A 178 3.36 37.53 10.84
N ILE A 179 2.49 37.53 9.83
CA ILE A 179 1.85 38.73 9.28
C ILE A 179 1.11 39.52 10.37
N SER A 180 0.34 38.81 11.22
CA SER A 180 -0.40 39.45 12.31
C SER A 180 0.53 40.14 13.33
N HIS A 181 1.68 39.53 13.61
CA HIS A 181 2.71 40.13 14.48
C HIS A 181 3.33 41.36 13.81
N ASP A 182 3.70 41.27 12.54
CA ASP A 182 4.43 42.30 11.80
C ASP A 182 3.53 43.52 11.48
N LEU A 183 2.20 43.31 11.38
CA LEU A 183 1.22 44.38 11.27
C LEU A 183 0.93 45.07 12.61
N ARG A 184 0.95 44.32 13.73
CA ARG A 184 0.63 44.86 15.07
C ARG A 184 1.64 45.89 15.54
N THR A 185 2.93 45.66 15.30
CA THR A 185 4.01 46.53 15.77
C THR A 185 3.90 47.95 15.25
N PRO A 186 3.83 48.21 13.90
CA PRO A 186 3.67 49.55 13.37
C PRO A 186 2.33 50.17 13.70
N LEU A 187 1.25 49.38 13.74
CA LEU A 187 -0.06 49.85 14.13
C LEU A 187 -0.06 50.40 15.59
N THR A 188 0.60 49.71 16.50
CA THR A 188 0.79 50.14 17.89
C THR A 188 1.57 51.46 17.95
N GLY A 189 2.63 51.59 17.12
CA GLY A 189 3.40 52.83 17.01
C GLY A 189 2.55 54.01 16.53
N ILE A 190 1.74 53.82 15.46
CA ILE A 190 0.82 54.81 14.92
C ILE A 190 -0.18 55.25 16.00
N VAL A 191 -0.82 54.30 16.69
CA VAL A 191 -1.80 54.59 17.74
C VAL A 191 -1.15 55.34 18.89
N GLY A 192 0.04 54.90 19.33
CA GLY A 192 0.77 55.56 20.40
C GLY A 192 1.18 57.00 20.09
N ALA A 193 1.74 57.24 18.89
CA ALA A 193 2.10 58.55 18.44
C ALA A 193 0.89 59.47 18.30
N SER A 194 -0.22 58.97 17.73
CA SER A 194 -1.45 59.76 17.62
C SER A 194 -2.09 60.08 18.98
N GLN A 195 -2.03 59.15 19.95
CA GLN A 195 -2.53 59.39 21.31
C GLN A 195 -1.70 60.45 22.04
N LEU A 196 -0.37 60.46 21.86
CA LEU A 196 0.49 61.50 22.43
C LEU A 196 0.15 62.87 21.85
N MET A 197 -0.07 62.95 20.53
CA MET A 197 -0.51 64.20 19.88
C MET A 197 -1.83 64.73 20.39
N MET A 198 -2.78 63.85 20.74
CA MET A 198 -4.13 64.22 21.19
C MET A 198 -4.20 64.60 22.66
N ASN A 199 -3.32 64.08 23.53
CA ASN A 199 -3.49 64.16 24.98
C ASN A 199 -2.45 65.06 25.68
N GLN A 200 -1.51 65.70 24.96
CA GLN A 200 -0.47 66.54 25.55
C GLN A 200 -0.65 68.00 25.13
N ASP A 201 -1.04 68.87 26.11
CA ASP A 201 -1.30 70.31 25.88
C ASP A 201 -0.02 71.15 25.68
N HIS A 202 1.20 70.58 25.81
CA HIS A 202 2.47 71.29 25.76
C HIS A 202 3.50 70.76 24.78
N LEU A 203 3.04 70.18 23.66
CA LEU A 203 3.92 69.73 22.59
C LEU A 203 4.50 70.92 21.84
N THR A 204 5.81 70.89 21.61
CA THR A 204 6.46 71.84 20.71
C THR A 204 6.15 71.50 19.26
N ASN A 205 6.31 72.46 18.33
CA ASN A 205 6.15 72.21 16.92
C ASN A 205 7.10 71.14 16.40
N GLU A 206 8.26 70.97 17.03
CA GLU A 206 9.27 69.95 16.73
C GLU A 206 8.80 68.55 17.16
N ASP A 207 8.18 68.45 18.35
CA ASP A 207 7.57 67.18 18.83
C ASP A 207 6.42 66.74 17.94
N VAL A 208 5.53 67.64 17.54
CA VAL A 208 4.43 67.34 16.63
C VAL A 208 4.95 66.86 15.29
N TYR A 209 5.98 67.50 14.74
CA TYR A 209 6.59 67.08 13.48
C TYR A 209 7.24 65.69 13.58
N SER A 210 7.95 65.40 14.68
CA SER A 210 8.56 64.11 14.93
C SER A 210 7.52 63.00 15.01
N LEU A 211 6.44 63.18 15.81
CA LEU A 211 5.34 62.24 15.94
C LEU A 211 4.58 62.01 14.61
N ALA A 212 4.37 63.06 13.85
CA ALA A 212 3.72 62.96 12.52
C ALA A 212 4.62 62.19 11.55
N LYS A 213 5.93 62.41 11.61
CA LYS A 213 6.88 61.65 10.80
C LYS A 213 6.86 60.17 11.15
N ASP A 214 6.89 59.84 12.46
CA ASP A 214 6.82 58.46 12.91
C ASP A 214 5.54 57.72 12.39
N ILE A 215 4.41 58.43 12.48
CA ILE A 215 3.13 57.90 11.91
C ILE A 215 3.22 57.67 10.40
N HIS A 216 3.83 58.59 9.68
CA HIS A 216 3.99 58.49 8.23
C HIS A 216 4.88 57.29 7.86
N ASP A 217 6.02 57.16 8.50
CA ASP A 217 7.01 56.12 8.25
C ASP A 217 6.41 54.73 8.58
N GLN A 218 5.69 54.57 9.69
CA GLN A 218 5.00 53.35 10.06
C GLN A 218 3.86 52.99 9.09
N ALA A 219 3.09 53.95 8.63
CA ALA A 219 2.02 53.76 7.66
C ALA A 219 2.58 53.35 6.28
N HIS A 220 3.67 53.94 5.85
CA HIS A 220 4.34 53.61 4.62
C HIS A 220 4.85 52.17 4.63
N TRP A 221 5.49 51.78 5.75
CA TRP A 221 5.95 50.40 5.95
C TRP A 221 4.80 49.36 5.96
N LEU A 222 3.64 49.70 6.58
CA LEU A 222 2.45 48.86 6.51
C LEU A 222 1.96 48.65 5.07
N THR A 223 1.98 49.72 4.27
CA THR A 223 1.59 49.64 2.84
C THR A 223 2.48 48.66 2.08
N GLN A 224 3.82 48.70 2.31
CA GLN A 224 4.78 47.75 1.70
C GLN A 224 4.51 46.30 2.11
N ILE A 225 4.19 46.03 3.38
CA ILE A 225 3.83 44.68 3.84
C ILE A 225 2.60 44.19 3.11
N VAL A 226 1.55 45.01 3.01
CA VAL A 226 0.30 44.62 2.32
C VAL A 226 0.57 44.33 0.84
N GLU A 227 1.36 45.14 0.15
CA GLU A 227 1.75 44.91 -1.23
C GLU A 227 2.53 43.60 -1.40
N ASN A 228 3.46 43.31 -0.50
CA ASN A 228 4.22 42.05 -0.52
C ASN A 228 3.31 40.83 -0.33
N ILE A 229 2.33 40.90 0.59
CA ILE A 229 1.34 39.84 0.81
C ILE A 229 0.49 39.62 -0.44
N LEU A 230 0.02 40.72 -1.07
CA LEU A 230 -0.77 40.62 -2.31
C LEU A 230 0.01 40.02 -3.47
N ASN A 231 1.29 40.40 -3.60
CA ASN A 231 2.17 39.85 -4.63
C ASN A 231 2.43 38.35 -4.37
N MET A 232 2.65 37.95 -3.12
CA MET A 232 2.80 36.55 -2.77
C MET A 232 1.54 35.72 -3.07
N SER A 233 0.35 36.27 -2.77
CA SER A 233 -0.92 35.64 -3.11
C SER A 233 -1.11 35.46 -4.62
N LYS A 234 -0.64 36.43 -5.45
CA LYS A 234 -0.65 36.31 -6.90
C LYS A 234 0.29 35.23 -7.42
N ILE A 235 1.45 35.06 -6.78
CA ILE A 235 2.40 33.98 -7.10
C ILE A 235 1.77 32.61 -6.81
N GLU A 236 1.18 32.44 -5.61
CA GLU A 236 0.57 31.18 -5.21
C GLU A 236 -0.63 30.79 -6.08
N SER A 237 -1.43 31.79 -6.51
CA SER A 237 -2.56 31.55 -7.41
C SER A 237 -2.19 31.28 -8.86
N GLY A 238 -0.88 31.34 -9.20
CA GLY A 238 -0.39 31.17 -10.57
C GLY A 238 -0.75 32.35 -11.52
N ASN A 239 -1.29 33.44 -10.96
CA ASN A 239 -1.73 34.60 -11.72
C ASN A 239 -0.65 35.70 -11.87
N LEU A 240 0.61 35.37 -11.56
CA LEU A 240 1.72 36.32 -11.73
C LEU A 240 2.05 36.48 -13.20
N VAL A 241 1.71 37.62 -13.77
CA VAL A 241 2.15 38.02 -15.13
C VAL A 241 3.50 38.72 -15.00
N LEU A 242 4.55 38.08 -15.45
CA LEU A 242 5.89 38.67 -15.50
C LEU A 242 6.01 39.58 -16.74
N HIS A 243 6.10 40.89 -16.53
CA HIS A 243 6.50 41.85 -17.58
C HIS A 243 8.03 41.95 -17.59
N LYS A 244 8.65 41.32 -18.56
CA LYS A 244 10.11 41.34 -18.75
C LYS A 244 10.51 42.56 -19.53
N ASN A 245 11.25 43.47 -18.91
CA ASN A 245 11.89 44.64 -19.56
C ASN A 245 13.40 44.41 -19.64
N LEU A 246 14.02 44.95 -20.66
CA LEU A 246 15.49 45.03 -20.76
C LEU A 246 15.96 46.23 -19.94
N GLU A 247 16.70 46.00 -18.89
CA GLU A 247 17.27 47.03 -18.04
C GLU A 247 18.79 46.87 -17.95
N VAL A 248 19.48 47.96 -17.73
CA VAL A 248 20.94 47.99 -17.58
C VAL A 248 21.27 47.49 -16.17
N VAL A 249 22.19 46.52 -16.07
CA VAL A 249 22.56 45.88 -14.78
C VAL A 249 23.09 46.90 -13.76
N ASP A 250 23.79 47.93 -14.23
CA ASP A 250 24.34 48.97 -13.35
C ASP A 250 23.21 49.80 -12.69
N ASP A 251 22.11 50.06 -13.39
CA ASP A 251 20.97 50.80 -12.85
C ASP A 251 20.24 49.97 -11.77
N LEU A 252 20.10 48.65 -11.96
CA LEU A 252 19.52 47.74 -10.97
C LEU A 252 20.36 47.64 -9.68
N ILE A 253 21.69 47.71 -9.80
CA ILE A 253 22.59 47.71 -8.66
C ILE A 253 22.48 49.02 -7.87
N TYR A 254 22.33 50.14 -8.55
CA TYR A 254 22.16 51.46 -7.91
C TYR A 254 20.82 51.60 -7.22
N GLU A 255 19.76 50.94 -7.70
CA GLU A 255 18.44 50.97 -7.07
C GLU A 255 18.31 50.01 -5.88
N ALA A 256 19.19 49.00 -5.78
CA ALA A 256 19.20 47.99 -4.71
C ALA A 256 20.11 48.36 -3.50
N ILE A 257 20.93 49.42 -3.59
CA ILE A 257 21.82 49.92 -2.53
C ILE A 257 21.22 51.16 -1.87
#